data_c7a6f5b3aefacff5aacb215aa0e6b176
#
_entry.id   c7a6f5b3aefacff5aacb215aa0e6b176
#
_cell.length_a   1.000
_cell.length_b   1.000
_cell.length_c   1.000
_cell.angle_alpha   90.00
_cell.angle_beta   90.00
_cell.angle_gamma   90.00
#
_symmetry.space_group_name_H-M   'P 1'
#
loop_
_entity.id
_entity.type
_entity.pdbx_description
1 polymer ?
#
loop_
_entity_poly.entity_id
_entity_poly.type
_entity_poly.pdbx_seq_one_letter_code
_entity_poly.pdbx_strand_id
1 'polypeptide(L)'
;DNQCPSFAKNLKGGMMSQDLFVEVGHGPTLIDNNILLSDAALRFATQGVAMVHNLICGSLTCVGEGTGWRYTPYHIPHRTEVMGFMTILHGDDRFYNNIFVQKWPKEDVITPHDSDDGYDTENRLAGTWTFDEYPTYEEWISQFDFTKPVDMVKLEPVHFGHLPVWSEGNVYLGGAKAWKKERNGLTAAENREDVKVELVEKEDGYHLETNIYEFLKGFTGRMINTEVLGNAFEPEQPFENADGTPIRFDEDYFGNHRGVATVPGPFAEAEDAEKMLYVK
;
A
#
# COMPACT_ATOMS: atom_id res chain seq x y z
N ASP A 1 -9.73 -5.94 -15.30
CA ASP A 1 -9.90 -5.32 -16.63
C ASP A 1 -9.83 -3.81 -16.53
N ASN A 2 -8.59 -3.28 -16.50
CA ASN A 2 -8.34 -1.84 -16.56
C ASN A 2 -8.55 -1.29 -17.99
N GLN A 3 -9.74 -1.45 -18.52
CA GLN A 3 -10.02 -1.10 -19.92
C GLN A 3 -10.46 0.34 -20.12
N CYS A 4 -10.28 1.26 -19.18
CA CYS A 4 -10.72 2.63 -19.44
C CYS A 4 -9.83 3.77 -18.93
N PRO A 5 -8.52 3.82 -19.29
CA PRO A 5 -7.75 5.04 -19.02
C PRO A 5 -8.27 6.24 -19.83
N SER A 6 -8.88 6.01 -21.00
CA SER A 6 -9.42 7.07 -21.86
C SER A 6 -10.80 7.57 -21.41
N PHE A 7 -11.59 6.75 -20.74
CA PHE A 7 -12.91 7.14 -20.27
C PHE A 7 -12.82 8.05 -19.03
N ALA A 8 -11.93 7.73 -18.11
CA ALA A 8 -11.68 8.55 -16.93
C ALA A 8 -11.12 9.94 -17.25
N LYS A 9 -10.25 10.06 -18.29
CA LYS A 9 -9.69 11.35 -18.72
C LYS A 9 -10.72 12.33 -19.30
N ASN A 10 -11.86 11.85 -19.78
CA ASN A 10 -12.88 12.68 -20.41
C ASN A 10 -14.04 13.08 -19.50
N LEU A 11 -14.09 12.56 -18.29
CA LEU A 11 -15.08 12.94 -17.27
C LEU A 11 -14.51 14.07 -16.42
N LYS A 12 -14.77 15.31 -16.79
CA LYS A 12 -14.59 16.45 -15.87
C LYS A 12 -15.48 16.20 -14.64
N GLY A 13 -14.85 15.86 -13.49
CA GLY A 13 -15.55 15.57 -12.23
C GLY A 13 -16.04 14.12 -12.10
N GLY A 14 -15.53 13.17 -12.88
CA GLY A 14 -15.83 11.75 -12.72
C GLY A 14 -14.89 11.06 -11.74
N MET A 15 -15.37 9.98 -11.09
CA MET A 15 -14.52 9.12 -10.27
C MET A 15 -13.34 8.60 -11.11
N MET A 16 -12.12 8.81 -10.62
CA MET A 16 -10.93 8.24 -11.24
C MET A 16 -10.95 6.72 -11.06
N SER A 17 -10.62 6.01 -12.11
CA SER A 17 -10.38 4.58 -12.05
C SER A 17 -9.03 4.33 -11.38
N GLN A 18 -9.01 3.61 -10.29
CA GLN A 18 -7.79 3.14 -9.63
C GLN A 18 -7.45 1.73 -10.12
N ASP A 19 -6.16 1.35 -10.04
CA ASP A 19 -5.76 -0.04 -10.28
C ASP A 19 -6.38 -0.95 -9.21
N LEU A 20 -6.36 -0.52 -7.95
CA LEU A 20 -7.01 -1.19 -6.83
C LEU A 20 -7.75 -0.20 -5.93
N PHE A 21 -8.96 -0.57 -5.56
CA PHE A 21 -9.74 0.11 -4.54
C PHE A 21 -10.11 -0.89 -3.44
N VAL A 22 -9.62 -0.64 -2.23
CA VAL A 22 -9.92 -1.46 -1.05
C VAL A 22 -10.82 -0.66 -0.13
N GLU A 23 -12.04 -1.15 0.09
CA GLU A 23 -13.08 -0.42 0.82
C GLU A 23 -13.69 -1.26 1.92
N VAL A 24 -13.94 -0.61 3.07
CA VAL A 24 -14.78 -1.04 4.19
C VAL A 24 -14.39 -2.39 4.79
N GLY A 25 -13.09 -2.69 4.82
CA GLY A 25 -12.55 -3.89 5.44
C GLY A 25 -11.79 -3.59 6.73
N HIS A 26 -11.74 -4.56 7.63
CA HIS A 26 -10.90 -4.52 8.82
C HIS A 26 -9.61 -5.36 8.67
N GLY A 27 -9.35 -5.87 7.46
CA GLY A 27 -8.23 -6.76 7.21
C GLY A 27 -8.46 -8.19 7.75
N PRO A 28 -7.45 -9.05 7.64
CA PRO A 28 -6.23 -8.79 6.89
C PRO A 28 -6.46 -8.79 5.38
N THR A 29 -5.92 -7.81 4.69
CA THR A 29 -5.91 -7.75 3.22
C THR A 29 -4.47 -7.75 2.73
N LEU A 30 -4.12 -8.66 1.83
CA LEU A 30 -2.77 -8.81 1.31
C LEU A 30 -2.71 -8.41 -0.16
N ILE A 31 -1.74 -7.56 -0.50
CA ILE A 31 -1.44 -7.09 -1.85
C ILE A 31 0.06 -7.27 -2.08
N ASP A 32 0.46 -8.27 -2.86
CA ASP A 32 1.86 -8.57 -3.05
C ASP A 32 2.22 -8.88 -4.50
N ASN A 33 3.47 -8.62 -4.85
CA ASN A 33 4.06 -8.88 -6.16
C ASN A 33 3.28 -8.29 -7.36
N ASN A 34 2.54 -7.19 -7.17
CA ASN A 34 1.77 -6.55 -8.24
C ASN A 34 2.59 -5.49 -8.98
N ILE A 35 2.16 -5.19 -10.20
CA ILE A 35 2.68 -4.12 -11.05
C ILE A 35 1.53 -3.17 -11.34
N LEU A 36 1.49 -2.02 -10.65
CA LEU A 36 0.44 -1.02 -10.71
C LEU A 36 0.97 0.21 -11.44
N LEU A 37 0.49 0.48 -12.64
CA LEU A 37 1.08 1.45 -13.56
C LEU A 37 0.22 2.70 -13.79
N SER A 38 -1.01 2.74 -13.31
CA SER A 38 -1.91 3.88 -13.47
C SER A 38 -1.47 5.08 -12.63
N ASP A 39 -1.93 6.28 -12.98
CA ASP A 39 -1.68 7.52 -12.25
C ASP A 39 -2.35 7.54 -10.86
N ALA A 40 -3.49 6.88 -10.72
CA ALA A 40 -4.15 6.59 -9.46
C ALA A 40 -4.05 5.08 -9.19
N ALA A 41 -2.99 4.64 -8.52
CA ALA A 41 -2.73 3.23 -8.33
C ALA A 41 -3.65 2.61 -7.27
N LEU A 42 -3.78 3.26 -6.12
CA LEU A 42 -4.44 2.69 -4.95
C LEU A 42 -5.34 3.71 -4.26
N ARG A 43 -6.50 3.22 -3.83
CA ARG A 43 -7.37 3.95 -2.93
C ARG A 43 -7.73 3.08 -1.74
N PHE A 44 -7.43 3.58 -0.54
CA PHE A 44 -7.78 2.95 0.72
C PHE A 44 -8.92 3.70 1.41
N ALA A 45 -10.03 3.01 1.61
CA ALA A 45 -11.12 3.38 2.50
C ALA A 45 -11.33 2.23 3.51
N THR A 46 -10.23 1.75 4.09
CA THR A 46 -10.12 0.50 4.83
C THR A 46 -9.03 0.58 5.90
N GLN A 47 -8.77 -0.50 6.58
CA GLN A 47 -7.64 -0.69 7.49
C GLN A 47 -7.14 -2.14 7.41
N GLY A 48 -5.95 -2.43 7.94
CA GLY A 48 -5.42 -3.78 7.99
C GLY A 48 -4.92 -4.32 6.65
N VAL A 49 -4.26 -3.47 5.84
CA VAL A 49 -3.68 -3.85 4.55
C VAL A 49 -2.19 -4.09 4.68
N ALA A 50 -1.68 -5.15 4.07
CA ALA A 50 -0.26 -5.38 3.88
C ALA A 50 0.10 -5.34 2.40
N MET A 51 1.02 -4.43 2.05
CA MET A 51 1.59 -4.29 0.72
C MET A 51 3.05 -4.74 0.74
N VAL A 52 3.36 -5.80 -0.01
CA VAL A 52 4.68 -6.43 0.03
C VAL A 52 5.19 -6.68 -1.39
N HIS A 53 6.38 -6.20 -1.70
CA HIS A 53 7.04 -6.43 -2.99
C HIS A 53 6.27 -5.97 -4.24
N ASN A 54 5.51 -4.87 -4.16
CA ASN A 54 4.83 -4.30 -5.34
C ASN A 54 5.69 -3.26 -6.05
N LEU A 55 5.42 -3.05 -7.34
CA LEU A 55 5.81 -1.87 -8.12
C LEU A 55 4.59 -0.98 -8.28
N ILE A 56 4.67 0.27 -7.81
CA ILE A 56 3.55 1.21 -7.74
C ILE A 56 3.97 2.52 -8.40
N CYS A 57 3.41 2.84 -9.56
CA CYS A 57 3.79 3.99 -10.39
C CYS A 57 2.83 5.18 -10.29
N GLY A 58 1.83 5.10 -9.44
CA GLY A 58 0.84 6.15 -9.23
C GLY A 58 0.64 6.50 -7.77
N SER A 59 -0.36 7.34 -7.53
CA SER A 59 -0.71 7.78 -6.18
C SER A 59 -1.33 6.67 -5.36
N LEU A 60 -1.07 6.74 -4.05
CA LEU A 60 -1.80 6.04 -3.02
C LEU A 60 -2.64 7.07 -2.28
N THR A 61 -3.95 6.92 -2.27
CA THR A 61 -4.88 7.82 -1.60
C THR A 61 -5.55 7.10 -0.44
N CYS A 62 -5.41 7.66 0.76
CA CYS A 62 -6.19 7.24 1.91
C CYS A 62 -7.42 8.16 1.99
N VAL A 63 -8.61 7.57 1.92
CA VAL A 63 -9.86 8.33 2.02
C VAL A 63 -10.06 8.73 3.48
N GLY A 64 -10.20 10.04 3.72
CA GLY A 64 -10.26 10.61 5.06
C GLY A 64 -11.48 10.21 5.89
N GLU A 65 -11.78 11.00 6.90
CA GLU A 65 -12.72 10.73 8.01
C GLU A 65 -14.16 10.35 7.63
N GLY A 66 -14.56 10.48 6.34
CA GLY A 66 -15.91 10.15 5.87
C GLY A 66 -16.35 8.69 6.06
N THR A 67 -15.41 7.77 6.24
CA THR A 67 -15.72 6.36 6.50
C THR A 67 -15.99 6.05 7.97
N GLY A 68 -15.64 6.96 8.89
CA GLY A 68 -15.87 6.84 10.32
C GLY A 68 -17.33 6.75 10.76
N TRP A 69 -18.28 7.04 9.87
CA TRP A 69 -19.71 6.95 10.13
C TRP A 69 -20.32 5.57 9.86
N ARG A 70 -19.54 4.67 9.28
CA ARG A 70 -20.00 3.35 8.83
C ARG A 70 -19.52 2.27 9.79
N TYR A 71 -20.43 1.71 10.57
CA TYR A 71 -20.15 0.52 11.34
C TYR A 71 -20.11 -0.70 10.40
N THR A 72 -18.94 -1.26 10.26
CA THR A 72 -18.66 -2.39 9.37
C THR A 72 -18.45 -3.65 10.20
N PRO A 73 -19.02 -4.79 9.78
CA PRO A 73 -18.79 -6.05 10.48
C PRO A 73 -17.38 -6.54 10.26
N TYR A 74 -16.78 -7.11 11.30
CA TYR A 74 -15.60 -7.95 11.21
C TYR A 74 -15.89 -9.35 11.71
N HIS A 75 -15.14 -10.31 11.22
CA HIS A 75 -15.50 -11.73 11.33
C HIS A 75 -14.51 -12.47 12.21
N ILE A 76 -14.98 -13.58 12.81
CA ILE A 76 -14.09 -14.53 13.46
C ILE A 76 -13.14 -15.10 12.39
N PRO A 77 -11.83 -15.23 12.67
CA PRO A 77 -10.87 -15.79 11.73
C PRO A 77 -11.33 -17.08 11.08
N HIS A 78 -11.21 -17.19 9.76
CA HIS A 78 -11.61 -18.34 8.93
C HIS A 78 -13.10 -18.73 9.01
N ARG A 79 -13.96 -17.80 9.43
CA ARG A 79 -15.41 -18.02 9.55
C ARG A 79 -16.21 -16.89 8.93
N THR A 80 -17.49 -17.14 8.74
CA THR A 80 -18.44 -16.13 8.25
C THR A 80 -19.27 -15.50 9.38
N GLU A 81 -19.10 -15.97 10.62
CA GLU A 81 -19.77 -15.39 11.78
C GLU A 81 -19.21 -14.00 12.09
N VAL A 82 -20.12 -13.05 12.24
CA VAL A 82 -19.77 -11.69 12.66
C VAL A 82 -19.29 -11.72 14.12
N MET A 83 -18.07 -11.26 14.34
CA MET A 83 -17.51 -11.09 15.68
C MET A 83 -17.96 -9.78 16.33
N GLY A 84 -18.05 -8.71 15.51
CA GLY A 84 -18.47 -7.40 15.98
C GLY A 84 -18.67 -6.41 14.85
N PHE A 85 -18.94 -5.17 15.23
CA PHE A 85 -19.08 -4.03 14.31
C PHE A 85 -18.20 -2.90 14.81
N MET A 86 -17.38 -2.35 13.94
CA MET A 86 -16.53 -1.21 14.23
C MET A 86 -16.51 -0.26 13.05
N THR A 87 -16.25 1.01 13.29
CA THR A 87 -15.98 1.98 12.24
C THR A 87 -14.56 1.76 11.68
N ILE A 88 -14.35 2.16 10.44
CA ILE A 88 -13.00 2.14 9.83
C ILE A 88 -12.21 3.32 10.38
N LEU A 89 -11.14 3.03 11.12
CA LEU A 89 -10.26 4.02 11.74
C LEU A 89 -9.11 4.43 10.83
N HIS A 90 -8.87 3.70 9.76
CA HIS A 90 -7.69 3.78 8.90
C HIS A 90 -6.38 3.46 9.64
N GLY A 91 -5.34 3.18 8.87
CA GLY A 91 -4.09 2.62 9.42
C GLY A 91 -4.21 1.12 9.62
N ASP A 92 -3.43 0.58 10.55
CA ASP A 92 -3.15 -0.85 10.63
C ASP A 92 -2.56 -1.38 9.31
N ASP A 93 -1.84 -0.49 8.59
CA ASP A 93 -1.32 -0.75 7.25
C ASP A 93 0.19 -1.00 7.28
N ARG A 94 0.63 -1.92 6.43
CA ARG A 94 2.02 -2.38 6.36
C ARG A 94 2.55 -2.21 4.94
N PHE A 95 3.72 -1.57 4.81
CA PHE A 95 4.40 -1.32 3.54
C PHE A 95 5.82 -1.88 3.62
N TYR A 96 6.07 -3.00 2.95
CA TYR A 96 7.37 -3.68 3.02
C TYR A 96 7.93 -3.97 1.63
N ASN A 97 9.17 -3.58 1.40
CA ASN A 97 9.91 -3.93 0.19
C ASN A 97 9.20 -3.55 -1.14
N ASN A 98 8.36 -2.52 -1.15
CA ASN A 98 7.74 -2.02 -2.37
C ASN A 98 8.68 -1.06 -3.11
N ILE A 99 8.44 -0.85 -4.40
CA ILE A 99 9.04 0.22 -5.19
C ILE A 99 7.94 1.21 -5.58
N PHE A 100 8.05 2.45 -5.12
CA PHE A 100 7.19 3.56 -5.49
C PHE A 100 7.90 4.43 -6.51
N VAL A 101 7.24 4.71 -7.63
CA VAL A 101 7.79 5.55 -8.70
C VAL A 101 6.86 6.72 -8.98
N GLN A 102 7.38 7.94 -8.92
CA GLN A 102 6.67 9.11 -9.42
C GLN A 102 6.73 9.14 -10.95
N LYS A 103 5.84 8.38 -11.59
CA LYS A 103 5.77 8.31 -13.06
C LYS A 103 5.06 9.52 -13.67
N TRP A 104 4.03 10.03 -13.00
CA TRP A 104 3.15 11.07 -13.51
C TRP A 104 3.56 12.48 -13.08
N PRO A 105 3.28 13.54 -13.89
CA PRO A 105 3.62 14.91 -13.55
C PRO A 105 3.04 15.35 -12.21
N LYS A 106 3.80 16.18 -11.48
CA LYS A 106 3.38 16.73 -10.17
C LYS A 106 2.51 17.99 -10.30
N GLU A 107 2.46 18.61 -11.48
CA GLU A 107 1.77 19.88 -11.72
C GLU A 107 0.25 19.77 -11.46
N ASP A 108 -0.27 18.55 -11.51
CA ASP A 108 -1.68 18.25 -11.29
C ASP A 108 -1.95 17.71 -9.88
N VAL A 109 -1.02 17.85 -8.94
CA VAL A 109 -1.25 17.39 -7.55
C VAL A 109 -2.24 18.34 -6.87
N ILE A 110 -3.46 17.86 -6.69
CA ILE A 110 -4.48 18.52 -5.87
C ILE A 110 -4.32 18.02 -4.44
N THR A 111 -4.22 18.96 -3.50
CA THR A 111 -4.11 18.61 -2.09
C THR A 111 -5.43 18.08 -1.54
N PRO A 112 -5.43 17.14 -0.58
CA PRO A 112 -6.62 16.44 -0.08
C PRO A 112 -7.71 17.33 0.55
N HIS A 113 -7.48 18.64 0.72
CA HIS A 113 -8.38 19.54 1.44
C HIS A 113 -9.39 20.26 0.56
N ASP A 114 -9.39 20.05 -0.75
CA ASP A 114 -10.17 20.88 -1.66
C ASP A 114 -11.48 20.24 -2.14
N SER A 115 -11.83 19.02 -1.69
CA SER A 115 -13.11 18.39 -2.00
C SER A 115 -13.93 18.08 -0.74
N ASP A 116 -15.12 18.61 -0.68
CA ASP A 116 -16.08 18.43 0.43
C ASP A 116 -16.62 16.99 0.55
N ASP A 117 -16.38 16.12 -0.42
CA ASP A 117 -16.94 14.75 -0.46
C ASP A 117 -15.90 13.62 -0.34
N GLY A 118 -14.62 13.96 -0.19
CA GLY A 118 -13.53 12.97 -0.02
C GLY A 118 -13.30 12.02 -1.21
N TYR A 119 -14.05 12.21 -2.30
CA TYR A 119 -13.98 11.34 -3.48
C TYR A 119 -13.08 11.88 -4.60
N ASP A 120 -12.81 13.17 -4.64
CA ASP A 120 -12.18 13.85 -5.77
C ASP A 120 -10.73 14.29 -5.53
N THR A 121 -10.04 13.73 -4.55
CA THR A 121 -8.64 14.06 -4.35
C THR A 121 -7.78 13.38 -5.42
N GLU A 122 -7.57 14.09 -6.50
CA GLU A 122 -6.58 13.73 -7.54
C GLU A 122 -5.15 13.93 -7.01
N ASN A 123 -4.83 13.31 -5.90
CA ASN A 123 -3.48 13.32 -5.42
C ASN A 123 -2.63 12.39 -6.27
N ARG A 124 -1.79 12.97 -7.10
CA ARG A 124 -0.90 12.25 -8.02
C ARG A 124 0.53 12.08 -7.52
N LEU A 125 0.76 12.33 -6.25
CA LEU A 125 2.06 12.11 -5.65
C LEU A 125 2.20 10.66 -5.17
N ALA A 126 3.12 9.92 -5.81
CA ALA A 126 3.42 8.53 -5.45
C ALA A 126 4.13 8.42 -4.09
N GLY A 127 3.95 7.29 -3.43
CA GLY A 127 4.61 6.96 -2.17
C GLY A 127 3.66 6.85 -0.98
N THR A 128 4.24 6.74 0.21
CA THR A 128 3.52 6.51 1.46
C THR A 128 3.33 7.76 2.32
N TRP A 129 3.66 8.93 1.80
CA TRP A 129 3.55 10.22 2.50
C TRP A 129 2.12 10.56 2.97
N THR A 130 1.10 10.00 2.35
CA THR A 130 -0.31 10.17 2.75
C THR A 130 -0.57 9.71 4.19
N PHE A 131 0.33 8.91 4.75
CA PHE A 131 0.28 8.44 6.14
C PHE A 131 1.11 9.30 7.11
N ASP A 132 1.60 10.48 6.72
CA ASP A 132 2.52 11.29 7.53
C ASP A 132 2.00 11.64 8.92
N GLU A 133 0.70 11.78 9.09
CA GLU A 133 0.06 12.06 10.38
C GLU A 133 -0.32 10.80 11.18
N TYR A 134 -0.10 9.60 10.63
CA TYR A 134 -0.40 8.35 11.30
C TYR A 134 0.69 7.98 12.31
N PRO A 135 0.32 7.36 13.45
CA PRO A 135 1.29 6.96 14.46
C PRO A 135 2.08 5.71 14.05
N THR A 136 3.29 5.56 14.61
CA THR A 136 3.92 4.24 14.75
C THR A 136 3.20 3.44 15.85
N TYR A 137 3.48 2.13 15.92
CA TYR A 137 2.92 1.30 17.00
C TYR A 137 3.32 1.82 18.38
N GLU A 138 4.58 2.22 18.55
CA GLU A 138 5.11 2.73 19.82
C GLU A 138 4.44 4.05 20.23
N GLU A 139 4.21 4.95 19.28
CA GLU A 139 3.47 6.20 19.52
C GLU A 139 2.01 5.93 19.89
N TRP A 140 1.35 5.03 19.15
CA TRP A 140 -0.03 4.65 19.38
C TRP A 140 -0.23 4.01 20.75
N ILE A 141 0.55 2.98 21.08
CA ILE A 141 0.40 2.25 22.35
C ILE A 141 0.73 3.11 23.57
N SER A 142 1.62 4.11 23.41
CA SER A 142 1.99 5.02 24.49
C SER A 142 0.85 5.94 24.96
N GLN A 143 -0.22 6.05 24.17
CA GLN A 143 -1.39 6.85 24.52
C GLN A 143 -2.29 6.17 25.56
N PHE A 144 -2.11 4.86 25.78
CA PHE A 144 -2.91 4.07 26.70
C PHE A 144 -2.17 3.83 28.04
N ASP A 145 -2.82 4.17 29.14
CA ASP A 145 -2.30 3.91 30.50
C ASP A 145 -2.97 2.66 31.08
N PHE A 146 -2.34 1.51 30.88
CA PHE A 146 -2.85 0.23 31.37
C PHE A 146 -2.73 0.05 32.90
N THR A 147 -2.13 1.01 33.59
CA THR A 147 -1.95 0.94 35.07
C THR A 147 -3.11 1.57 35.82
N LYS A 148 -3.99 2.29 35.15
CA LYS A 148 -5.11 3.00 35.74
C LYS A 148 -6.46 2.45 35.23
N PRO A 149 -7.53 2.62 36.04
CA PRO A 149 -8.87 2.38 35.54
C PRO A 149 -9.17 3.21 34.28
N VAL A 150 -9.91 2.61 33.34
CA VAL A 150 -10.27 3.25 32.08
C VAL A 150 -11.18 4.47 32.35
N ASP A 151 -10.73 5.64 31.93
CA ASP A 151 -11.52 6.86 31.86
C ASP A 151 -12.05 6.99 30.43
N MET A 152 -13.31 6.62 30.19
CA MET A 152 -13.92 6.56 28.86
C MET A 152 -13.93 7.94 28.16
N VAL A 153 -14.07 9.03 28.92
CA VAL A 153 -14.07 10.38 28.35
C VAL A 153 -12.70 10.77 27.79
N LYS A 154 -11.64 10.33 28.44
CA LYS A 154 -10.27 10.56 27.97
C LYS A 154 -9.83 9.57 26.91
N LEU A 155 -10.40 8.38 26.92
CA LEU A 155 -10.07 7.32 25.97
C LEU A 155 -10.71 7.57 24.60
N GLU A 156 -11.90 8.17 24.56
CA GLU A 156 -12.67 8.35 23.31
C GLU A 156 -11.85 8.95 22.16
N PRO A 157 -11.17 10.10 22.29
CA PRO A 157 -10.41 10.69 21.17
C PRO A 157 -9.25 9.81 20.71
N VAL A 158 -8.67 9.01 21.62
CA VAL A 158 -7.56 8.09 21.32
C VAL A 158 -8.09 6.82 20.66
N HIS A 159 -9.21 6.32 21.13
CA HIS A 159 -9.86 5.11 20.62
C HIS A 159 -10.31 5.27 19.17
N PHE A 160 -10.78 6.46 18.79
CA PHE A 160 -11.18 6.78 17.41
C PHE A 160 -10.08 7.46 16.58
N GLY A 161 -8.85 7.52 17.10
CA GLY A 161 -7.69 7.95 16.35
C GLY A 161 -7.23 6.90 15.33
N HIS A 162 -6.41 7.33 14.37
CA HIS A 162 -5.83 6.41 13.39
C HIS A 162 -5.01 5.30 14.04
N LEU A 163 -5.13 4.11 13.48
CA LEU A 163 -4.32 2.95 13.85
C LEU A 163 -2.88 3.11 13.36
N PRO A 164 -1.91 2.36 13.90
CA PRO A 164 -0.51 2.45 13.51
C PRO A 164 -0.25 2.10 12.05
N VAL A 165 0.86 2.61 11.52
CA VAL A 165 1.42 2.23 10.22
C VAL A 165 2.83 1.67 10.41
N TRP A 166 3.18 0.68 9.62
CA TRP A 166 4.52 0.07 9.53
C TRP A 166 5.05 0.22 8.11
N SER A 167 6.22 0.81 7.97
CA SER A 167 6.83 1.00 6.66
C SER A 167 8.34 0.78 6.74
N GLU A 168 8.86 -0.19 5.99
CA GLU A 168 10.27 -0.58 6.03
C GLU A 168 10.74 -1.17 4.70
N GLY A 169 11.96 -0.79 4.30
CA GLY A 169 12.64 -1.40 3.16
C GLY A 169 12.07 -1.01 1.81
N ASN A 170 11.23 0.03 1.75
CA ASN A 170 10.66 0.51 0.50
C ASN A 170 11.64 1.39 -0.27
N VAL A 171 11.43 1.47 -1.58
CA VAL A 171 12.22 2.27 -2.51
C VAL A 171 11.35 3.36 -3.12
N TYR A 172 11.87 4.59 -3.19
CA TYR A 172 11.16 5.77 -3.69
C TYR A 172 11.96 6.40 -4.81
N LEU A 173 11.43 6.39 -6.03
CA LEU A 173 12.09 6.84 -7.25
C LEU A 173 11.31 7.96 -7.95
N GLY A 174 12.01 8.77 -8.74
CA GLY A 174 11.41 9.82 -9.57
C GLY A 174 10.74 10.94 -8.77
N GLY A 175 11.10 11.09 -7.49
CA GLY A 175 10.50 12.05 -6.58
C GLY A 175 9.28 11.55 -5.81
N ALA A 176 9.00 10.24 -5.83
CA ALA A 176 8.06 9.61 -4.90
C ALA A 176 8.46 9.91 -3.44
N LYS A 177 7.47 10.02 -2.55
CA LYS A 177 7.68 10.47 -1.17
C LYS A 177 7.41 9.36 -0.17
N ALA A 178 8.42 9.12 0.68
CA ALA A 178 8.28 8.22 1.81
C ALA A 178 7.40 8.83 2.91
N TRP A 179 6.78 7.98 3.71
CA TRP A 179 6.28 8.34 5.02
C TRP A 179 7.41 8.87 5.90
N LYS A 180 7.16 9.92 6.70
CA LYS A 180 8.16 10.56 7.58
C LYS A 180 8.88 9.58 8.52
N LYS A 181 8.25 8.44 8.83
CA LYS A 181 8.75 7.43 9.77
C LYS A 181 9.15 6.13 9.08
N GLU A 182 9.38 6.17 7.76
CA GLU A 182 9.95 5.05 6.99
C GLU A 182 11.23 4.53 7.63
N ARG A 183 11.37 3.20 7.74
CA ARG A 183 12.58 2.54 8.26
C ARG A 183 13.35 1.90 7.12
N ASN A 184 14.68 2.09 7.11
CA ASN A 184 15.57 1.44 6.13
C ASN A 184 15.10 1.59 4.67
N GLY A 185 14.48 2.71 4.32
CA GLY A 185 14.05 2.98 2.94
C GLY A 185 15.18 3.55 2.09
N LEU A 186 15.05 3.43 0.77
CA LEU A 186 15.94 4.03 -0.21
C LEU A 186 15.20 5.10 -1.01
N THR A 187 15.71 6.33 -1.04
CA THR A 187 15.26 7.36 -1.98
C THR A 187 16.36 7.62 -3.01
N ALA A 188 16.05 7.48 -4.28
CA ALA A 188 16.99 7.67 -5.38
C ALA A 188 16.27 8.23 -6.62
N ALA A 189 17.05 8.67 -7.64
CA ALA A 189 16.53 9.22 -8.89
C ALA A 189 15.44 10.29 -8.62
N GLU A 190 15.84 11.44 -8.09
CA GLU A 190 14.92 12.50 -7.66
C GLU A 190 14.05 13.05 -8.81
N ASN A 191 14.56 12.99 -10.04
CA ASN A 191 13.83 13.47 -11.20
C ASN A 191 13.04 12.32 -11.83
N ARG A 192 11.78 12.56 -12.12
CA ARG A 192 10.88 11.63 -12.77
C ARG A 192 11.40 11.16 -14.14
N GLU A 193 12.02 12.07 -14.89
CA GLU A 193 12.52 11.84 -16.24
C GLU A 193 13.68 10.83 -16.30
N ASP A 194 14.38 10.62 -15.17
CA ASP A 194 15.49 9.66 -15.08
C ASP A 194 14.97 8.21 -14.93
N VAL A 195 13.70 8.02 -14.57
CA VAL A 195 13.11 6.71 -14.29
C VAL A 195 12.20 6.27 -15.41
N LYS A 196 12.53 5.16 -16.05
CA LYS A 196 11.72 4.54 -17.09
C LYS A 196 10.90 3.40 -16.50
N VAL A 197 9.57 3.43 -16.73
CA VAL A 197 8.65 2.32 -16.46
C VAL A 197 7.57 2.36 -17.54
N GLU A 198 7.63 1.45 -18.49
CA GLU A 198 6.72 1.39 -19.63
C GLU A 198 6.24 -0.04 -19.86
N LEU A 199 4.94 -0.21 -20.10
CA LEU A 199 4.37 -1.46 -20.57
C LEU A 199 4.36 -1.43 -22.09
N VAL A 200 5.07 -2.36 -22.71
CA VAL A 200 5.24 -2.43 -24.17
C VAL A 200 4.66 -3.75 -24.69
N GLU A 201 3.78 -3.66 -25.66
CA GLU A 201 3.28 -4.82 -26.40
C GLU A 201 4.30 -5.21 -27.49
N LYS A 202 4.75 -6.46 -27.45
CA LYS A 202 5.64 -7.08 -28.43
C LYS A 202 4.93 -8.26 -29.11
N GLU A 203 5.58 -8.89 -30.09
CA GLU A 203 5.00 -10.02 -30.83
C GLU A 203 4.63 -11.21 -29.94
N ASP A 204 5.35 -11.42 -28.85
CA ASP A 204 5.21 -12.52 -27.90
C ASP A 204 4.36 -12.16 -26.65
N GLY A 205 3.98 -10.89 -26.48
CA GLY A 205 3.16 -10.44 -25.35
C GLY A 205 3.58 -9.09 -24.78
N TYR A 206 3.21 -8.84 -23.51
CA TYR A 206 3.53 -7.60 -22.81
C TYR A 206 4.82 -7.69 -22.04
N HIS A 207 5.67 -6.67 -22.16
CA HIS A 207 6.94 -6.54 -21.47
C HIS A 207 6.99 -5.25 -20.66
N LEU A 208 7.63 -5.30 -19.50
CA LEU A 208 7.95 -4.12 -18.72
C LEU A 208 9.33 -3.62 -19.15
N GLU A 209 9.39 -2.47 -19.81
CA GLU A 209 10.66 -1.80 -20.08
C GLU A 209 10.98 -0.82 -18.95
N THR A 210 12.03 -1.10 -18.18
CA THR A 210 12.35 -0.32 -16.99
C THR A 210 13.84 -0.29 -16.68
N ASN A 211 14.28 0.78 -16.00
CA ASN A 211 15.63 0.92 -15.43
C ASN A 211 15.62 1.04 -13.90
N ILE A 212 14.48 0.75 -13.24
CA ILE A 212 14.32 0.97 -11.80
C ILE A 212 15.37 0.24 -10.96
N TYR A 213 15.78 -0.95 -11.37
CA TYR A 213 16.73 -1.78 -10.64
C TYR A 213 18.16 -1.22 -10.65
N GLU A 214 18.52 -0.37 -11.64
CA GLU A 214 19.81 0.31 -11.68
C GLU A 214 19.98 1.29 -10.49
N PHE A 215 18.89 1.83 -9.98
CA PHE A 215 18.89 2.77 -8.84
C PHE A 215 19.00 2.10 -7.49
N LEU A 216 18.70 0.80 -7.38
CA LEU A 216 18.78 0.08 -6.13
C LEU A 216 20.23 -0.14 -5.65
N LYS A 217 21.20 -0.27 -6.56
CA LYS A 217 22.64 -0.40 -6.26
C LYS A 217 22.97 -1.44 -5.18
N GLY A 218 22.27 -2.56 -5.20
CA GLY A 218 22.43 -3.62 -4.21
C GLY A 218 21.65 -3.40 -2.91
N PHE A 219 20.77 -2.41 -2.85
CA PHE A 219 19.84 -2.26 -1.74
C PHE A 219 18.93 -3.48 -1.64
N THR A 220 18.77 -3.99 -0.42
CA THR A 220 17.91 -5.15 -0.12
C THR A 220 17.12 -4.91 1.15
N GLY A 221 15.91 -5.46 1.18
CA GLY A 221 15.10 -5.54 2.38
C GLY A 221 15.26 -6.87 3.11
N ARG A 222 14.55 -7.00 4.22
CA ARG A 222 14.46 -8.28 4.95
C ARG A 222 13.35 -9.16 4.38
N MET A 223 13.44 -10.46 4.62
CA MET A 223 12.35 -11.39 4.34
C MET A 223 11.12 -11.05 5.18
N ILE A 224 9.97 -10.97 4.52
CA ILE A 224 8.67 -10.73 5.15
C ILE A 224 7.90 -12.04 5.26
N ASN A 225 7.16 -12.20 6.36
CA ASN A 225 6.37 -13.38 6.67
C ASN A 225 5.23 -13.03 7.64
N THR A 226 4.40 -13.99 7.98
CA THR A 226 3.30 -13.85 8.96
C THR A 226 3.75 -13.22 10.28
N GLU A 227 4.90 -13.63 10.82
CA GLU A 227 5.40 -13.10 12.11
C GLU A 227 5.74 -11.61 12.01
N VAL A 228 6.34 -11.17 10.90
CA VAL A 228 6.67 -9.76 10.64
C VAL A 228 5.42 -8.92 10.45
N LEU A 229 4.43 -9.45 9.71
CA LEU A 229 3.18 -8.73 9.46
C LEU A 229 2.28 -8.66 10.70
N GLY A 230 2.32 -9.68 11.57
CA GLY A 230 1.45 -9.75 12.75
C GLY A 230 -0.02 -9.99 12.41
N ASN A 231 -0.90 -9.41 13.21
CA ASN A 231 -2.35 -9.55 13.07
C ASN A 231 -3.00 -8.25 12.61
N ALA A 232 -4.07 -8.35 11.84
CA ALA A 232 -5.00 -7.26 11.63
C ALA A 232 -5.69 -6.93 12.96
N PHE A 233 -5.85 -5.64 13.25
CA PHE A 233 -6.20 -5.15 14.59
C PHE A 233 -7.57 -5.62 15.06
N GLU A 234 -8.64 -5.32 14.30
CA GLU A 234 -10.01 -5.62 14.76
C GLU A 234 -10.34 -7.12 14.81
N PRO A 235 -10.06 -7.91 13.75
CA PRO A 235 -10.36 -9.34 13.77
C PRO A 235 -9.33 -10.17 14.54
N GLU A 236 -8.21 -9.58 14.98
CA GLU A 236 -7.07 -10.29 15.57
C GLU A 236 -6.54 -11.46 14.69
N GLN A 237 -6.84 -11.40 13.40
CA GLN A 237 -6.45 -12.43 12.44
C GLN A 237 -5.03 -12.19 11.90
N PRO A 238 -4.15 -13.22 11.91
CA PRO A 238 -2.84 -13.13 11.28
C PRO A 238 -2.94 -12.86 9.77
N PHE A 239 -1.90 -12.23 9.21
CA PHE A 239 -1.67 -12.27 7.76
C PHE A 239 -1.06 -13.63 7.42
N GLU A 240 -1.87 -14.51 6.84
CA GLU A 240 -1.54 -15.91 6.61
C GLU A 240 -2.20 -16.43 5.31
N ASN A 241 -1.85 -17.63 4.89
CA ASN A 241 -2.49 -18.29 3.77
C ASN A 241 -3.96 -18.61 4.07
N ALA A 242 -4.76 -18.81 3.02
CA ALA A 242 -6.18 -19.10 3.15
C ALA A 242 -6.48 -20.39 3.93
N ASP A 243 -5.53 -21.29 4.04
CA ASP A 243 -5.62 -22.54 4.81
C ASP A 243 -5.15 -22.38 6.28
N GLY A 244 -4.77 -21.16 6.69
CA GLY A 244 -4.29 -20.86 8.04
C GLY A 244 -2.80 -21.18 8.25
N THR A 245 -2.06 -21.55 7.22
CA THR A 245 -0.62 -21.75 7.32
C THR A 245 0.13 -20.41 7.24
N PRO A 246 1.28 -20.27 7.93
CA PRO A 246 2.08 -19.05 7.82
C PRO A 246 2.49 -18.75 6.40
N ILE A 247 2.38 -17.48 5.99
CA ILE A 247 2.87 -17.00 4.70
C ILE A 247 4.33 -16.55 4.80
N ARG A 248 5.05 -16.70 3.70
CA ARG A 248 6.39 -16.18 3.50
C ARG A 248 6.51 -15.66 2.07
N PHE A 249 7.03 -14.44 1.92
CA PHE A 249 7.17 -13.81 0.60
C PHE A 249 8.51 -14.17 -0.04
N ASP A 250 8.76 -15.46 -0.22
CA ASP A 250 9.98 -16.02 -0.78
C ASP A 250 9.87 -16.39 -2.27
N GLU A 251 8.74 -16.08 -2.90
CA GLU A 251 8.57 -16.17 -4.35
C GLU A 251 8.26 -14.78 -4.94
N ASP A 252 8.72 -14.55 -6.16
CA ASP A 252 8.50 -13.33 -6.92
C ASP A 252 7.27 -13.43 -7.86
N TYR A 253 7.07 -12.42 -8.69
CA TYR A 253 5.99 -12.38 -9.69
C TYR A 253 5.98 -13.60 -10.63
N PHE A 254 7.13 -14.16 -10.95
CA PHE A 254 7.29 -15.33 -11.81
C PHE A 254 7.38 -16.66 -11.05
N GLY A 255 7.35 -16.66 -9.72
CA GLY A 255 7.57 -17.82 -8.87
C GLY A 255 9.06 -18.14 -8.66
N ASN A 256 9.97 -17.22 -8.97
CA ASN A 256 11.38 -17.40 -8.67
C ASN A 256 11.63 -17.19 -7.18
N HIS A 257 12.53 -17.99 -6.62
CA HIS A 257 12.84 -17.93 -5.20
C HIS A 257 13.64 -16.69 -4.81
N ARG A 258 13.19 -15.99 -3.76
CA ARG A 258 13.89 -14.87 -3.12
C ARG A 258 14.80 -15.38 -2.01
N GLY A 259 16.00 -14.81 -1.91
CA GLY A 259 16.92 -15.04 -0.79
C GLY A 259 16.44 -14.40 0.52
N VAL A 260 17.24 -14.55 1.58
CA VAL A 260 16.97 -13.95 2.90
C VAL A 260 17.04 -12.41 2.85
N ALA A 261 18.00 -11.89 2.09
CA ALA A 261 18.05 -10.48 1.71
C ALA A 261 17.30 -10.34 0.40
N THR A 262 16.13 -9.70 0.44
CA THR A 262 15.20 -9.65 -0.70
C THR A 262 15.37 -8.36 -1.49
N VAL A 263 15.35 -8.47 -2.81
CA VAL A 263 15.25 -7.29 -3.69
C VAL A 263 13.84 -6.72 -3.60
N PRO A 264 13.68 -5.39 -3.36
CA PRO A 264 12.36 -4.75 -3.38
C PRO A 264 11.69 -4.82 -4.76
N GLY A 265 10.36 -4.76 -4.76
CA GLY A 265 9.55 -4.84 -5.96
C GLY A 265 9.20 -6.28 -6.36
N PRO A 266 8.48 -6.45 -7.48
CA PRO A 266 7.84 -7.72 -7.84
C PRO A 266 8.82 -8.80 -8.32
N PHE A 267 10.06 -8.48 -8.68
CA PHE A 267 11.03 -9.45 -9.23
C PHE A 267 12.14 -9.75 -8.24
N ALA A 268 12.56 -11.02 -8.18
CA ALA A 268 13.66 -11.47 -7.31
C ALA A 268 15.01 -10.98 -7.81
N GLU A 269 15.19 -10.87 -9.13
CA GLU A 269 16.41 -10.43 -9.80
C GLU A 269 16.08 -9.31 -10.81
N ALA A 270 17.02 -8.40 -11.02
CA ALA A 270 16.84 -7.28 -11.95
C ALA A 270 16.53 -7.70 -13.38
N GLU A 271 17.15 -8.79 -13.83
CA GLU A 271 17.01 -9.38 -15.16
C GLU A 271 15.59 -9.92 -15.42
N ASP A 272 14.87 -10.26 -14.38
CA ASP A 272 13.49 -10.76 -14.48
C ASP A 272 12.52 -9.67 -14.97
N ALA A 273 12.87 -8.41 -14.79
CA ALA A 273 12.07 -7.28 -15.29
C ALA A 273 11.99 -7.24 -16.83
N GLU A 274 12.94 -7.86 -17.53
CA GLU A 274 12.96 -7.91 -18.99
C GLU A 274 12.11 -9.05 -19.57
N LYS A 275 11.63 -9.97 -18.74
CA LYS A 275 10.80 -11.10 -19.18
C LYS A 275 9.41 -10.64 -19.60
N MET A 276 8.77 -11.44 -20.45
CA MET A 276 7.37 -11.27 -20.81
C MET A 276 6.48 -11.43 -19.57
N LEU A 277 5.61 -10.45 -19.32
CA LEU A 277 4.65 -10.50 -18.23
C LEU A 277 3.52 -11.48 -18.55
N TYR A 278 3.06 -12.20 -17.55
CA TYR A 278 1.85 -13.01 -17.68
C TYR A 278 0.62 -12.10 -17.73
N VAL A 279 -0.07 -12.10 -18.87
CA VAL A 279 -1.39 -11.47 -18.99
C VAL A 279 -2.41 -12.59 -18.72
N LYS A 280 -3.08 -12.52 -17.61
CA LYS A 280 -4.21 -13.41 -17.28
C LYS A 280 -5.51 -12.88 -17.83
#